data_461d723194c2e21631a8df689956c61b
#
_entry.id   461d723194c2e21631a8df689956c61b
#
_cell.length_a   1.000
_cell.length_b   1.000
_cell.length_c   1.000
_cell.angle_alpha   90.00
_cell.angle_beta   90.00
_cell.angle_gamma   90.00
#
_symmetry.space_group_name_H-M   'P 1'
#
loop_
_entity.id
_entity.type
_entity.pdbx_description
1 polymer ?
#
loop_
_entity_poly.entity_id
_entity_poly.type
_entity_poly.pdbx_seq_one_letter_code
_entity_poly.pdbx_strand_id
1 'polypeptide(L)'
;MKNKRFVFRISGLLLLSFTLCRQSEGQNRLILHPELAKDTIQKEIYGHFAEHLGRCIYGGIYVGENSPIPNIRGFRTDVIQALKDMDIPVLRWPGGCFADTYHWKDGIGPRAERPSIINVHWGGVTEDNSFGTHEFLDFCELIGAEPYVNINVGSGLVREASEWVEYITSENDSPMTRLRLQNGRDKPWNVKYFGIGNETWGCGGNMSPEYYADVYRQFASFCFGADYLIASGANAGDARWTEVLMEKTQYHQWMTQGLSLHYYTVPGESWSQKGSAIQFNEKDWHATLKKTLRMEQLIIKHSEIMDKFDPDRNVGLIVDEWGNWHDVEPGTNPGFLYQQNTLRDAMTAAVNLNIFNRHCERVKMANIAQMVNVLQAVILTRDDQLVLTPTYYVFKMYRIHQGALMIPVTVESEDYILDGDTIPSMHASASSKDGVVNITLCNLNPGKPISVEIEYSELDFIPADGSIIHGETMNDHNDFGQPEALNIQPFALPQPIRSPYVIELPAKSVVLVRLTVGG
;
A
#
# COMPACT_ATOMS: atom_id res chain seq x y z
N MET A 1 -66.08 -66.92 44.86
CA MET A 1 -65.26 -66.79 43.70
C MET A 1 -65.25 -65.31 43.29
N LYS A 2 -64.24 -64.55 43.71
CA LYS A 2 -64.11 -63.09 43.44
C LYS A 2 -62.75 -62.81 42.85
N ASN A 3 -62.73 -62.44 41.59
CA ASN A 3 -61.54 -61.98 40.89
C ASN A 3 -61.09 -60.61 41.40
N LYS A 4 -59.88 -60.51 41.91
CA LYS A 4 -59.21 -59.21 42.18
C LYS A 4 -58.30 -58.87 40.97
N ARG A 5 -58.59 -57.76 40.27
CA ARG A 5 -57.76 -57.17 39.30
C ARG A 5 -56.73 -56.28 40.00
N PHE A 6 -55.44 -56.55 39.79
CA PHE A 6 -54.30 -55.67 40.15
C PHE A 6 -54.12 -54.65 39.07
N VAL A 7 -54.15 -53.37 39.43
CA VAL A 7 -53.82 -52.25 38.53
C VAL A 7 -52.37 -51.78 38.84
N PHE A 8 -51.44 -51.99 37.91
CA PHE A 8 -50.12 -51.43 38.00
C PHE A 8 -50.16 -49.98 37.49
N ARG A 9 -49.88 -49.02 38.38
CA ARG A 9 -49.57 -47.62 37.98
C ARG A 9 -48.08 -47.51 37.65
N ILE A 10 -47.80 -47.30 36.39
CA ILE A 10 -46.43 -46.90 35.90
C ILE A 10 -46.37 -45.37 35.97
N SER A 11 -45.61 -44.85 36.94
CA SER A 11 -45.25 -43.43 36.98
C SER A 11 -44.08 -43.23 36.04
N GLY A 12 -44.35 -42.71 34.85
CA GLY A 12 -43.29 -42.29 33.90
C GLY A 12 -42.68 -40.98 34.36
N LEU A 13 -41.40 -40.99 34.76
CA LEU A 13 -40.60 -39.84 34.97
C LEU A 13 -40.14 -39.35 33.59
N LEU A 14 -40.72 -38.27 33.07
CA LEU A 14 -40.21 -37.56 31.91
C LEU A 14 -38.96 -36.76 32.36
N LEU A 15 -37.75 -37.26 32.06
CA LEU A 15 -36.55 -36.45 32.07
C LEU A 15 -36.62 -35.51 30.87
N LEU A 16 -36.94 -34.25 31.09
CA LEU A 16 -36.68 -33.17 30.13
C LEU A 16 -35.15 -32.91 30.13
N SER A 17 -34.44 -33.49 29.16
CA SER A 17 -33.11 -33.07 28.84
C SER A 17 -33.20 -31.69 28.18
N PHE A 18 -32.92 -30.62 28.92
CA PHE A 18 -32.59 -29.32 28.36
C PHE A 18 -31.23 -29.42 27.68
N THR A 19 -31.26 -29.69 26.40
CA THR A 19 -30.10 -29.42 25.55
C THR A 19 -29.97 -27.89 25.48
N LEU A 20 -29.09 -27.32 26.30
CA LEU A 20 -28.62 -25.97 26.08
C LEU A 20 -27.94 -25.97 24.70
N CYS A 21 -28.69 -25.54 23.68
CA CYS A 21 -28.09 -25.01 22.47
C CYS A 21 -27.29 -23.79 22.94
N ARG A 22 -25.99 -23.95 23.21
CA ARG A 22 -25.07 -22.83 23.15
C ARG A 22 -25.21 -22.31 21.72
N GLN A 23 -25.89 -21.17 21.53
CA GLN A 23 -25.66 -20.34 20.38
C GLN A 23 -24.15 -20.10 20.39
N SER A 24 -23.45 -20.65 19.44
CA SER A 24 -22.10 -20.27 19.11
C SER A 24 -22.19 -18.79 18.79
N GLU A 25 -21.86 -17.91 19.74
CA GLU A 25 -21.46 -16.56 19.42
C GLU A 25 -20.38 -16.72 18.38
N GLY A 26 -20.47 -15.99 17.26
CA GLY A 26 -19.56 -16.10 16.12
C GLY A 26 -18.12 -16.02 16.61
N GLN A 27 -17.40 -17.11 16.46
CA GLN A 27 -16.04 -17.24 16.97
C GLN A 27 -15.09 -16.81 15.87
N ASN A 28 -14.29 -15.77 16.11
CA ASN A 28 -13.26 -15.39 15.14
C ASN A 28 -12.13 -16.41 15.20
N ARG A 29 -11.80 -17.01 14.07
CA ARG A 29 -10.73 -18.01 13.95
C ARG A 29 -9.78 -17.66 12.84
N LEU A 30 -8.50 -17.81 13.10
CA LEU A 30 -7.41 -17.69 12.13
C LEU A 30 -6.69 -19.03 12.04
N ILE A 31 -6.84 -19.73 10.94
CA ILE A 31 -6.17 -21.01 10.70
C ILE A 31 -4.98 -20.77 9.78
N LEU A 32 -3.79 -21.11 10.26
CA LEU A 32 -2.55 -20.98 9.48
C LEU A 32 -2.29 -22.29 8.72
N HIS A 33 -1.87 -22.16 7.45
CA HIS A 33 -1.54 -23.28 6.57
C HIS A 33 -0.05 -23.24 6.13
N PRO A 34 0.91 -23.44 7.04
CA PRO A 34 2.33 -23.35 6.71
C PRO A 34 2.77 -24.40 5.68
N GLU A 35 2.08 -25.53 5.59
CA GLU A 35 2.32 -26.61 4.60
C GLU A 35 1.99 -26.17 3.16
N LEU A 36 1.19 -25.12 2.98
CA LEU A 36 0.83 -24.55 1.67
C LEU A 36 1.69 -23.35 1.29
N ALA A 37 2.62 -22.94 2.14
CA ALA A 37 3.47 -21.79 1.92
C ALA A 37 4.46 -22.04 0.76
N LYS A 38 4.45 -21.17 -0.26
CA LYS A 38 5.30 -21.30 -1.44
C LYS A 38 5.74 -19.96 -2.05
N ASP A 39 4.96 -18.91 -1.84
CA ASP A 39 5.17 -17.60 -2.47
C ASP A 39 5.84 -16.63 -1.49
N THR A 40 6.80 -15.85 -1.98
CA THR A 40 7.49 -14.84 -1.19
C THR A 40 6.80 -13.48 -1.36
N ILE A 41 6.54 -12.82 -0.24
CA ILE A 41 6.06 -11.44 -0.22
C ILE A 41 7.19 -10.53 -0.70
N GLN A 42 7.05 -9.96 -1.89
CA GLN A 42 8.06 -9.04 -2.44
C GLN A 42 8.16 -7.80 -1.54
N LYS A 43 9.40 -7.33 -1.28
CA LYS A 43 9.61 -6.13 -0.46
C LYS A 43 8.91 -4.91 -1.07
N GLU A 44 8.85 -4.83 -2.40
CA GLU A 44 8.26 -3.72 -3.16
C GLU A 44 6.74 -3.54 -2.93
N ILE A 45 6.06 -4.50 -2.31
CA ILE A 45 4.67 -4.35 -1.82
C ILE A 45 4.55 -3.23 -0.78
N TYR A 46 5.65 -2.90 -0.10
CA TYR A 46 5.74 -1.83 0.90
C TYR A 46 6.29 -0.52 0.33
N GLY A 47 6.11 -0.31 -0.97
CA GLY A 47 6.59 0.85 -1.70
C GLY A 47 5.81 2.14 -1.42
N HIS A 48 6.42 3.23 -1.82
CA HIS A 48 5.88 4.57 -1.66
C HIS A 48 5.88 5.34 -2.96
N PHE A 49 5.11 6.40 -3.00
CA PHE A 49 4.95 7.28 -4.14
C PHE A 49 5.22 8.74 -3.74
N ALA A 50 5.98 9.45 -4.55
CA ALA A 50 6.24 10.88 -4.42
C ALA A 50 6.00 11.56 -5.77
N GLU A 51 5.29 12.67 -5.75
CA GLU A 51 4.93 13.44 -6.93
C GLU A 51 5.25 14.92 -6.72
N HIS A 52 5.52 15.64 -7.79
CA HIS A 52 5.52 17.10 -7.79
C HIS A 52 4.08 17.61 -7.58
N LEU A 53 3.56 17.37 -6.39
CA LEU A 53 2.22 17.72 -5.95
C LEU A 53 2.29 18.37 -4.57
N GLY A 54 1.68 19.54 -4.43
CA GLY A 54 1.61 20.25 -3.17
C GLY A 54 2.97 20.43 -2.51
N ARG A 55 3.12 19.89 -1.31
CA ARG A 55 4.38 19.91 -0.56
C ARG A 55 5.00 18.51 -0.38
N CYS A 56 4.77 17.59 -1.32
CA CYS A 56 5.44 16.29 -1.25
C CYS A 56 6.94 16.43 -1.47
N ILE A 57 7.34 17.10 -2.53
CA ILE A 57 8.75 17.34 -2.85
C ILE A 57 9.26 18.59 -2.11
N TYR A 58 8.82 19.78 -2.51
CA TYR A 58 9.30 21.04 -1.95
C TYR A 58 8.68 21.33 -0.57
N GLY A 59 9.55 21.51 0.44
CA GLY A 59 9.16 21.66 1.84
C GLY A 59 8.80 20.33 2.53
N GLY A 60 8.62 19.26 1.77
CA GLY A 60 8.46 17.90 2.25
C GLY A 60 9.78 17.14 2.26
N ILE A 61 10.18 16.57 1.12
CA ILE A 61 11.45 15.84 0.99
C ILE A 61 12.64 16.79 0.89
N TYR A 62 12.48 17.85 0.09
CA TYR A 62 13.54 18.75 -0.32
C TYR A 62 13.28 20.19 0.10
N VAL A 63 14.25 20.80 0.77
CA VAL A 63 14.19 22.18 1.26
C VAL A 63 15.28 23.08 0.68
N GLY A 64 16.17 22.50 -0.14
CA GLY A 64 17.35 23.20 -0.68
C GLY A 64 18.52 23.25 0.31
N GLU A 65 19.74 23.30 -0.23
CA GLU A 65 20.98 23.20 0.56
C GLU A 65 21.18 24.36 1.52
N ASN A 66 20.66 25.54 1.18
CA ASN A 66 20.79 26.76 1.99
C ASN A 66 19.67 26.94 3.02
N SER A 67 18.77 25.96 3.16
CA SER A 67 17.68 26.03 4.11
C SER A 67 18.20 26.01 5.56
N PRO A 68 17.58 26.75 6.49
CA PRO A 68 17.86 26.62 7.91
C PRO A 68 17.37 25.31 8.51
N ILE A 69 16.46 24.58 7.81
CA ILE A 69 15.99 23.25 8.20
C ILE A 69 17.14 22.26 8.04
N PRO A 70 17.43 21.40 9.04
CA PRO A 70 18.50 20.41 8.96
C PRO A 70 18.37 19.54 7.71
N ASN A 71 19.42 19.57 6.87
CA ASN A 71 19.40 18.87 5.60
C ASN A 71 20.78 18.31 5.20
N ILE A 72 20.75 17.32 4.30
CA ILE A 72 21.92 16.77 3.61
C ILE A 72 21.70 17.01 2.12
N ARG A 73 22.48 17.89 1.51
CA ARG A 73 22.34 18.25 0.07
C ARG A 73 20.93 18.74 -0.29
N GLY A 74 20.24 19.42 0.66
CA GLY A 74 18.89 19.93 0.50
C GLY A 74 17.77 18.96 0.91
N PHE A 75 18.08 17.69 1.20
CA PHE A 75 17.09 16.71 1.68
C PHE A 75 16.95 16.78 3.20
N ARG A 76 15.73 16.83 3.71
CA ARG A 76 15.46 16.88 5.14
C ARG A 76 16.00 15.64 5.85
N THR A 77 16.82 15.86 6.89
CA THR A 77 17.44 14.75 7.65
C THR A 77 16.44 13.95 8.47
N ASP A 78 15.40 14.61 8.99
CA ASP A 78 14.32 13.97 9.75
C ASP A 78 13.48 13.04 8.86
N VAL A 79 13.16 13.47 7.63
CA VAL A 79 12.47 12.64 6.62
C VAL A 79 13.34 11.44 6.23
N ILE A 80 14.63 11.66 5.94
CA ILE A 80 15.58 10.57 5.63
C ILE A 80 15.58 9.52 6.75
N GLN A 81 15.68 9.96 8.01
CA GLN A 81 15.71 9.04 9.16
C GLN A 81 14.41 8.25 9.30
N ALA A 82 13.25 8.91 9.19
CA ALA A 82 11.96 8.26 9.28
C ALA A 82 11.77 7.18 8.19
N LEU A 83 12.19 7.46 6.95
CA LEU A 83 12.09 6.50 5.85
C LEU A 83 13.04 5.31 6.00
N LYS A 84 14.25 5.52 6.51
CA LYS A 84 15.18 4.44 6.87
C LYS A 84 14.62 3.55 7.98
N ASP A 85 13.96 4.13 8.96
CA ASP A 85 13.35 3.38 10.07
C ASP A 85 12.18 2.50 9.62
N MET A 86 11.56 2.81 8.48
CA MET A 86 10.52 2.00 7.84
C MET A 86 11.08 0.92 6.91
N ASP A 87 12.37 0.95 6.56
CA ASP A 87 12.96 0.10 5.51
C ASP A 87 12.19 0.20 4.18
N ILE A 88 11.94 1.45 3.72
CA ILE A 88 11.21 1.70 2.47
C ILE A 88 11.92 1.05 1.28
N PRO A 89 11.26 0.10 0.56
CA PRO A 89 11.95 -0.70 -0.45
C PRO A 89 12.01 -0.08 -1.83
N VAL A 90 11.02 0.72 -2.21
CA VAL A 90 10.90 1.34 -3.54
C VAL A 90 10.17 2.67 -3.46
N LEU A 91 10.61 3.64 -4.24
CA LEU A 91 10.01 4.96 -4.35
C LEU A 91 9.71 5.30 -5.81
N ARG A 92 8.43 5.55 -6.13
CA ARG A 92 7.94 5.97 -7.44
C ARG A 92 7.99 7.50 -7.59
N TRP A 93 8.46 8.02 -8.73
CA TRP A 93 8.59 9.44 -9.07
C TRP A 93 8.68 9.62 -10.60
N PRO A 94 8.40 10.77 -11.27
CA PRO A 94 8.14 12.12 -10.71
C PRO A 94 6.67 12.37 -10.38
N GLY A 95 5.81 11.42 -10.64
CA GLY A 95 4.40 11.57 -10.40
C GLY A 95 3.59 10.41 -10.93
N GLY A 96 2.37 10.56 -10.72
CA GLY A 96 1.08 10.47 -11.24
C GLY A 96 0.87 11.38 -12.46
N CYS A 97 -0.19 12.19 -12.43
CA CYS A 97 -0.50 13.09 -13.55
C CYS A 97 0.64 14.03 -13.94
N PHE A 98 1.47 14.46 -12.98
CA PHE A 98 2.62 15.30 -13.27
C PHE A 98 3.63 14.63 -14.20
N ALA A 99 3.80 13.32 -14.14
CA ALA A 99 4.75 12.61 -14.99
C ALA A 99 4.51 12.85 -16.49
N ASP A 100 3.25 12.95 -16.89
CA ASP A 100 2.86 13.10 -18.30
C ASP A 100 2.94 14.54 -18.84
N THR A 101 3.39 15.47 -18.00
CA THR A 101 3.77 16.85 -18.38
C THR A 101 5.24 17.19 -18.06
N TYR A 102 5.97 16.25 -17.44
CA TYR A 102 7.36 16.45 -17.04
C TYR A 102 8.34 16.07 -18.14
N HIS A 103 9.16 17.04 -18.56
CA HIS A 103 10.27 16.85 -19.49
C HIS A 103 11.57 16.74 -18.69
N TRP A 104 12.14 15.54 -18.58
CA TRP A 104 13.23 15.22 -17.65
C TRP A 104 14.49 16.09 -17.84
N LYS A 105 14.73 16.60 -19.07
CA LYS A 105 15.85 17.49 -19.35
C LYS A 105 15.74 18.85 -18.66
N ASP A 106 14.53 19.27 -18.32
CA ASP A 106 14.28 20.50 -17.56
C ASP A 106 14.73 20.37 -16.10
N GLY A 107 14.84 19.14 -15.58
CA GLY A 107 15.25 18.82 -14.21
C GLY A 107 16.71 18.38 -14.07
N ILE A 108 17.59 18.65 -15.05
CA ILE A 108 19.02 18.31 -14.97
C ILE A 108 19.92 19.54 -15.25
N GLY A 109 21.21 19.40 -14.97
CA GLY A 109 22.16 20.50 -15.12
C GLY A 109 22.15 21.48 -13.93
N PRO A 110 22.82 22.64 -14.05
CA PRO A 110 22.89 23.64 -13.00
C PRO A 110 21.50 24.15 -12.63
N ARG A 111 21.10 24.07 -11.35
CA ARG A 111 19.74 24.41 -10.88
C ARG A 111 19.31 25.82 -11.27
N ALA A 112 20.23 26.79 -11.25
CA ALA A 112 19.94 28.18 -11.63
C ALA A 112 19.61 28.38 -13.11
N GLU A 113 19.90 27.39 -13.95
CA GLU A 113 19.69 27.43 -15.42
C GLU A 113 18.48 26.59 -15.84
N ARG A 114 17.88 25.83 -14.90
CA ARG A 114 16.71 24.97 -15.18
C ARG A 114 15.49 25.83 -15.47
N PRO A 115 14.71 25.52 -16.51
CA PRO A 115 13.49 26.24 -16.81
C PRO A 115 12.42 25.98 -15.75
N SER A 116 11.60 26.99 -15.45
CA SER A 116 10.41 26.82 -14.64
C SER A 116 9.22 26.43 -15.49
N ILE A 117 8.37 25.55 -14.98
CA ILE A 117 7.14 25.09 -15.64
C ILE A 117 5.91 25.39 -14.77
N ILE A 118 4.74 25.43 -15.39
CA ILE A 118 3.47 25.51 -14.66
C ILE A 118 2.97 24.10 -14.38
N ASN A 119 2.77 23.77 -13.10
CA ASN A 119 2.13 22.53 -12.70
C ASN A 119 0.62 22.62 -12.96
N VAL A 120 0.21 22.21 -14.13
CA VAL A 120 -1.19 22.34 -14.60
C VAL A 120 -2.15 21.40 -13.89
N HIS A 121 -1.65 20.30 -13.33
CA HIS A 121 -2.47 19.31 -12.63
C HIS A 121 -2.68 19.69 -11.17
N TRP A 122 -1.67 20.26 -10.52
CA TRP A 122 -1.66 20.43 -9.08
C TRP A 122 -1.48 21.89 -8.64
N GLY A 123 -2.60 22.57 -8.42
CA GLY A 123 -2.63 23.92 -7.84
C GLY A 123 -2.23 25.07 -8.78
N GLY A 124 -1.83 24.80 -10.02
CA GLY A 124 -1.41 25.83 -10.97
C GLY A 124 -0.16 26.61 -10.55
N VAL A 125 0.69 26.01 -9.72
CA VAL A 125 1.91 26.64 -9.19
C VAL A 125 3.07 26.53 -10.17
N THR A 126 4.08 27.41 -9.98
CA THR A 126 5.33 27.33 -10.73
C THR A 126 6.26 26.32 -10.07
N GLU A 127 6.70 25.32 -10.83
CA GLU A 127 7.77 24.39 -10.47
C GLU A 127 9.09 24.94 -11.02
N ASP A 128 10.10 25.06 -10.18
CA ASP A 128 11.42 25.58 -10.57
C ASP A 128 12.41 24.50 -11.02
N ASN A 129 11.96 23.25 -11.02
CA ASN A 129 12.74 22.07 -11.38
C ASN A 129 14.05 21.90 -10.58
N SER A 130 14.15 22.49 -9.39
CA SER A 130 15.33 22.37 -8.53
C SER A 130 15.51 20.95 -7.97
N PHE A 131 14.45 20.14 -8.01
CA PHE A 131 14.46 18.71 -7.75
C PHE A 131 14.15 17.95 -9.05
N GLY A 132 15.10 17.20 -9.55
CA GLY A 132 14.97 16.45 -10.81
C GLY A 132 15.63 15.08 -10.72
N THR A 133 16.11 14.56 -11.85
CA THR A 133 16.65 13.18 -11.95
C THR A 133 17.77 12.92 -10.94
N HIS A 134 18.75 13.82 -10.83
CA HIS A 134 19.87 13.63 -9.90
C HIS A 134 19.43 13.66 -8.45
N GLU A 135 18.61 14.64 -8.09
CA GLU A 135 18.10 14.80 -6.74
C GLU A 135 17.26 13.59 -6.33
N PHE A 136 16.39 13.09 -7.21
CA PHE A 136 15.58 11.91 -6.94
C PHE A 136 16.42 10.65 -6.72
N LEU A 137 17.34 10.37 -7.64
CA LEU A 137 18.15 9.15 -7.58
C LEU A 137 19.17 9.20 -6.42
N ASP A 138 19.73 10.36 -6.13
CA ASP A 138 20.56 10.59 -4.95
C ASP A 138 19.77 10.43 -3.64
N PHE A 139 18.51 10.86 -3.61
CA PHE A 139 17.63 10.65 -2.47
C PHE A 139 17.34 9.16 -2.25
N CYS A 140 17.06 8.42 -3.31
CA CYS A 140 16.87 6.96 -3.22
C CYS A 140 18.14 6.26 -2.69
N GLU A 141 19.34 6.63 -3.16
CA GLU A 141 20.61 6.12 -2.61
C GLU A 141 20.76 6.45 -1.13
N LEU A 142 20.37 7.66 -0.69
CA LEU A 142 20.45 8.06 0.72
C LEU A 142 19.53 7.26 1.64
N ILE A 143 18.32 6.95 1.19
CA ILE A 143 17.34 6.22 2.02
C ILE A 143 17.43 4.70 1.84
N GLY A 144 18.15 4.22 0.82
CA GLY A 144 18.31 2.79 0.51
C GLY A 144 17.12 2.18 -0.25
N ALA A 145 16.32 3.00 -0.94
CA ALA A 145 15.17 2.55 -1.73
C ALA A 145 15.54 2.35 -3.20
N GLU A 146 14.92 1.36 -3.85
CA GLU A 146 14.97 1.19 -5.30
C GLU A 146 14.18 2.33 -5.97
N PRO A 147 14.73 3.01 -6.97
CA PRO A 147 13.96 4.01 -7.72
C PRO A 147 13.01 3.35 -8.71
N TYR A 148 11.79 3.90 -8.80
CA TYR A 148 10.83 3.62 -9.84
C TYR A 148 10.53 4.92 -10.59
N VAL A 149 11.06 5.03 -11.81
CA VAL A 149 10.96 6.22 -12.67
C VAL A 149 9.77 6.10 -13.61
N ASN A 150 8.86 7.07 -13.57
CA ASN A 150 7.68 7.08 -14.43
C ASN A 150 7.89 7.99 -15.65
N ILE A 151 7.82 7.43 -16.86
CA ILE A 151 8.13 8.07 -18.14
C ILE A 151 6.90 8.82 -18.66
N ASN A 152 7.12 10.04 -19.16
CA ASN A 152 6.11 10.86 -19.83
C ASN A 152 5.68 10.24 -21.17
N VAL A 153 4.43 9.81 -21.25
CA VAL A 153 3.78 9.29 -22.46
C VAL A 153 2.72 10.25 -22.99
N GLY A 154 2.15 11.06 -22.11
CA GLY A 154 1.07 11.99 -22.46
C GLY A 154 1.51 13.13 -23.39
N SER A 155 2.62 13.78 -23.07
CA SER A 155 3.18 14.87 -23.90
C SER A 155 4.61 14.60 -24.39
N GLY A 156 5.28 13.56 -23.86
CA GLY A 156 6.66 13.20 -24.19
C GLY A 156 6.77 12.45 -25.53
N LEU A 157 8.01 12.34 -25.99
CA LEU A 157 8.37 11.64 -27.21
C LEU A 157 9.11 10.33 -26.88
N VAL A 158 8.98 9.32 -27.75
CA VAL A 158 9.72 8.05 -27.64
C VAL A 158 11.24 8.29 -27.55
N ARG A 159 11.77 9.25 -28.30
CA ARG A 159 13.18 9.63 -28.22
C ARG A 159 13.55 10.17 -26.83
N GLU A 160 12.71 11.00 -26.25
CA GLU A 160 12.92 11.56 -24.91
C GLU A 160 12.97 10.44 -23.85
N ALA A 161 12.08 9.48 -23.92
CA ALA A 161 12.06 8.30 -23.06
C ALA A 161 13.35 7.48 -23.20
N SER A 162 13.73 7.16 -24.44
CA SER A 162 14.96 6.43 -24.74
C SER A 162 16.21 7.13 -24.22
N GLU A 163 16.32 8.45 -24.45
CA GLU A 163 17.43 9.27 -23.98
C GLU A 163 17.49 9.35 -22.44
N TRP A 164 16.33 9.34 -21.74
CA TRP A 164 16.30 9.33 -20.29
C TRP A 164 16.77 8.00 -19.68
N VAL A 165 16.30 6.88 -20.22
CA VAL A 165 16.78 5.56 -19.83
C VAL A 165 18.27 5.43 -20.07
N GLU A 166 18.79 5.85 -21.25
CA GLU A 166 20.20 5.84 -21.58
C GLU A 166 21.02 6.73 -20.61
N TYR A 167 20.53 7.94 -20.32
CA TYR A 167 21.15 8.87 -19.38
C TYR A 167 21.32 8.25 -17.98
N ILE A 168 20.32 7.50 -17.52
CA ILE A 168 20.30 6.89 -16.20
C ILE A 168 21.17 5.63 -16.15
N THR A 169 21.04 4.74 -17.13
CA THR A 169 21.50 3.34 -17.02
C THR A 169 22.74 2.98 -17.84
N SER A 170 23.09 3.75 -18.89
CA SER A 170 24.15 3.34 -19.80
C SER A 170 25.56 3.61 -19.26
N GLU A 171 26.48 2.67 -19.51
CA GLU A 171 27.91 2.81 -19.28
C GLU A 171 28.70 3.15 -20.57
N ASN A 172 28.07 3.02 -21.74
CA ASN A 172 28.71 3.21 -23.02
C ASN A 172 28.90 4.71 -23.33
N ASP A 173 30.01 5.06 -24.02
CA ASP A 173 30.23 6.44 -24.45
C ASP A 173 29.17 6.89 -25.48
N SER A 174 28.38 7.87 -25.10
CA SER A 174 27.27 8.41 -25.89
C SER A 174 27.00 9.87 -25.55
N PRO A 175 26.20 10.60 -26.34
CA PRO A 175 25.76 11.94 -25.97
C PRO A 175 25.13 12.04 -24.59
N MET A 176 24.29 11.06 -24.20
CA MET A 176 23.58 11.08 -22.92
C MET A 176 24.49 10.76 -21.73
N THR A 177 25.42 9.82 -21.88
CA THR A 177 26.40 9.52 -20.82
C THR A 177 27.40 10.65 -20.63
N ARG A 178 27.82 11.33 -21.73
CA ARG A 178 28.63 12.55 -21.63
C ARG A 178 27.87 13.70 -20.97
N LEU A 179 26.59 13.85 -21.25
CA LEU A 179 25.73 14.83 -20.57
C LEU A 179 25.61 14.55 -19.08
N ARG A 180 25.43 13.26 -18.68
CA ARG A 180 25.41 12.83 -17.26
C ARG A 180 26.75 13.20 -16.59
N LEU A 181 27.87 12.93 -17.23
CA LEU A 181 29.18 13.28 -16.71
C LEU A 181 29.34 14.81 -16.55
N GLN A 182 28.92 15.61 -17.53
CA GLN A 182 28.93 17.08 -17.45
C GLN A 182 28.08 17.57 -16.28
N ASN A 183 26.98 16.88 -15.95
CA ASN A 183 26.12 17.18 -14.83
C ASN A 183 26.62 16.61 -13.48
N GLY A 184 27.88 16.11 -13.45
CA GLY A 184 28.56 15.72 -12.22
C GLY A 184 28.38 14.25 -11.79
N ARG A 185 27.80 13.40 -12.64
CA ARG A 185 27.67 11.96 -12.33
C ARG A 185 28.40 11.11 -13.36
N ASP A 186 29.46 10.45 -12.92
CA ASP A 186 30.30 9.60 -13.78
C ASP A 186 29.60 8.26 -14.05
N LYS A 187 29.23 7.52 -12.99
CA LYS A 187 28.62 6.18 -13.10
C LYS A 187 27.11 6.25 -13.28
N PRO A 188 26.52 5.28 -14.01
CA PRO A 188 25.08 5.14 -14.06
C PRO A 188 24.49 4.89 -12.66
N TRP A 189 23.18 5.09 -12.52
CA TRP A 189 22.44 4.60 -11.37
C TRP A 189 21.91 3.21 -11.66
N ASN A 190 21.74 2.41 -10.61
CA ASN A 190 21.06 1.13 -10.71
C ASN A 190 19.55 1.37 -10.58
N VAL A 191 18.86 1.57 -11.71
CA VAL A 191 17.41 1.75 -11.75
C VAL A 191 16.79 0.58 -12.48
N LYS A 192 15.98 -0.19 -11.73
CA LYS A 192 15.34 -1.39 -12.24
C LYS A 192 13.97 -1.09 -12.84
N TYR A 193 13.16 -0.22 -12.21
CA TYR A 193 11.76 -0.05 -12.51
C TYR A 193 11.48 1.22 -13.31
N PHE A 194 10.82 1.03 -14.48
CA PHE A 194 10.37 2.14 -15.31
C PHE A 194 8.89 1.97 -15.66
N GLY A 195 8.06 2.95 -15.29
CA GLY A 195 6.67 3.06 -15.74
C GLY A 195 6.59 3.74 -17.10
N ILE A 196 5.78 3.23 -17.97
CA ILE A 196 5.53 3.81 -19.29
C ILE A 196 4.17 4.51 -19.27
N GLY A 197 4.15 5.77 -18.85
CA GLY A 197 2.94 6.57 -18.68
C GLY A 197 2.24 6.35 -17.35
N ASN A 198 1.32 7.25 -17.03
CA ASN A 198 0.47 7.23 -15.84
C ASN A 198 -0.97 7.51 -16.21
N GLU A 199 -1.93 6.72 -15.68
CA GLU A 199 -3.38 6.97 -15.85
C GLU A 199 -3.74 7.44 -17.27
N THR A 200 -3.20 6.74 -18.27
CA THR A 200 -3.32 7.15 -19.67
C THR A 200 -4.77 7.13 -20.17
N TRP A 201 -5.68 6.49 -19.43
CA TRP A 201 -7.13 6.58 -19.59
C TRP A 201 -7.71 7.93 -19.11
N GLY A 202 -6.96 8.69 -18.35
CA GLY A 202 -7.34 9.98 -17.72
C GLY A 202 -6.32 11.08 -18.01
N CYS A 203 -5.68 11.59 -16.94
CA CYS A 203 -4.75 12.73 -17.02
C CYS A 203 -3.52 12.47 -17.89
N GLY A 204 -3.11 11.21 -18.06
CA GLY A 204 -1.99 10.82 -18.91
C GLY A 204 -2.30 10.74 -20.41
N GLY A 205 -3.40 11.36 -20.88
CA GLY A 205 -3.65 11.50 -22.31
C GLY A 205 -5.06 11.12 -22.78
N ASN A 206 -5.95 10.70 -21.88
CA ASN A 206 -7.36 10.34 -22.17
C ASN A 206 -7.47 9.35 -23.35
N MET A 207 -6.65 8.29 -23.31
CA MET A 207 -6.52 7.29 -24.36
C MET A 207 -7.55 6.16 -24.21
N SER A 208 -7.88 5.48 -25.32
CA SER A 208 -8.52 4.16 -25.25
C SER A 208 -7.46 3.08 -24.92
N PRO A 209 -7.85 1.92 -24.38
CA PRO A 209 -6.89 0.86 -24.06
C PRO A 209 -6.15 0.35 -25.30
N GLU A 210 -6.82 0.27 -26.48
CA GLU A 210 -6.19 -0.15 -27.73
C GLU A 210 -5.11 0.82 -28.20
N TYR A 211 -5.40 2.13 -28.13
CA TYR A 211 -4.45 3.16 -28.54
C TYR A 211 -3.26 3.18 -27.58
N TYR A 212 -3.52 3.15 -26.27
CA TYR A 212 -2.42 3.11 -25.30
C TYR A 212 -1.57 1.85 -25.44
N ALA A 213 -2.15 0.69 -25.68
CA ALA A 213 -1.38 -0.54 -25.87
C ALA A 213 -0.41 -0.44 -27.06
N ASP A 214 -0.81 0.22 -28.16
CA ASP A 214 0.08 0.45 -29.32
C ASP A 214 1.17 1.50 -28.98
N VAL A 215 0.83 2.58 -28.29
CA VAL A 215 1.78 3.59 -27.77
C VAL A 215 2.76 2.95 -26.80
N TYR A 216 2.27 2.17 -25.82
CA TYR A 216 3.11 1.45 -24.85
C TYR A 216 4.16 0.59 -25.56
N ARG A 217 3.75 -0.24 -26.51
CA ARG A 217 4.66 -1.11 -27.28
C ARG A 217 5.71 -0.30 -28.03
N GLN A 218 5.34 0.86 -28.56
CA GLN A 218 6.28 1.76 -29.23
C GLN A 218 7.33 2.30 -28.25
N PHE A 219 6.91 2.86 -27.11
CA PHE A 219 7.82 3.37 -26.09
C PHE A 219 8.72 2.27 -25.51
N ALA A 220 8.15 1.15 -25.09
CA ALA A 220 8.86 0.02 -24.53
C ALA A 220 9.94 -0.53 -25.48
N SER A 221 9.69 -0.54 -26.79
CA SER A 221 10.65 -1.00 -27.80
C SER A 221 11.92 -0.16 -27.87
N PHE A 222 11.95 1.05 -27.31
CA PHE A 222 13.10 1.95 -27.35
C PHE A 222 13.70 2.24 -25.97
N CYS A 223 13.14 1.71 -24.89
CA CYS A 223 13.67 1.85 -23.53
C CYS A 223 14.73 0.77 -23.23
N PHE A 224 15.79 0.71 -24.06
CA PHE A 224 16.89 -0.23 -23.85
C PHE A 224 17.68 0.11 -22.59
N GLY A 225 17.90 -0.87 -21.70
CA GLY A 225 18.57 -0.69 -20.41
C GLY A 225 17.57 -0.58 -19.25
N ALA A 226 16.27 -0.65 -19.52
CA ALA A 226 15.26 -0.83 -18.51
C ALA A 226 15.01 -2.32 -18.27
N ASP A 227 15.26 -2.79 -17.04
CA ASP A 227 15.12 -4.22 -16.69
C ASP A 227 13.67 -4.63 -16.39
N TYR A 228 12.85 -3.69 -15.92
CA TYR A 228 11.47 -3.96 -15.53
C TYR A 228 10.55 -2.83 -16.00
N LEU A 229 9.81 -3.10 -17.06
CA LEU A 229 8.86 -2.16 -17.65
C LEU A 229 7.45 -2.41 -17.12
N ILE A 230 6.80 -1.34 -16.66
CA ILE A 230 5.46 -1.37 -16.09
C ILE A 230 4.53 -0.57 -17.00
N ALA A 231 3.50 -1.23 -17.53
CA ALA A 231 2.47 -0.57 -18.33
C ALA A 231 1.47 0.16 -17.42
N SER A 232 1.02 1.36 -17.81
CA SER A 232 -0.11 2.05 -17.18
C SER A 232 -1.37 1.20 -17.29
N GLY A 233 -1.88 0.74 -16.15
CA GLY A 233 -2.96 -0.23 -16.09
C GLY A 233 -4.31 0.41 -15.78
N ALA A 234 -5.21 -0.41 -15.27
CA ALA A 234 -6.62 -0.10 -15.14
C ALA A 234 -6.94 0.90 -14.02
N ASN A 235 -7.98 1.71 -14.23
CA ASN A 235 -8.68 2.43 -13.16
C ASN A 235 -9.64 1.47 -12.46
N ALA A 236 -9.36 1.12 -11.22
CA ALA A 236 -10.18 0.25 -10.40
C ALA A 236 -10.69 -0.98 -11.18
N GLY A 237 -12.00 -1.13 -11.36
CA GLY A 237 -12.60 -2.33 -11.97
C GLY A 237 -12.68 -2.35 -13.50
N ASP A 238 -11.90 -1.54 -14.22
CA ASP A 238 -11.90 -1.56 -15.70
C ASP A 238 -11.21 -2.81 -16.25
N ALA A 239 -11.96 -3.90 -16.31
CA ALA A 239 -11.51 -5.20 -16.83
C ALA A 239 -11.04 -5.13 -18.30
N ARG A 240 -11.68 -4.28 -19.12
CA ARG A 240 -11.35 -4.15 -20.53
C ARG A 240 -9.94 -3.60 -20.73
N TRP A 241 -9.54 -2.63 -19.90
CA TRP A 241 -8.19 -2.08 -19.94
C TRP A 241 -7.13 -3.17 -19.75
N THR A 242 -7.27 -3.98 -18.70
CA THR A 242 -6.36 -5.09 -18.44
C THR A 242 -6.38 -6.14 -19.55
N GLU A 243 -7.56 -6.53 -20.03
CA GLU A 243 -7.69 -7.54 -21.09
C GLU A 243 -6.98 -7.10 -22.38
N VAL A 244 -7.20 -5.86 -22.84
CA VAL A 244 -6.58 -5.33 -24.07
C VAL A 244 -5.06 -5.24 -23.92
N LEU A 245 -4.55 -4.74 -22.79
CA LEU A 245 -3.11 -4.64 -22.56
C LEU A 245 -2.47 -6.02 -22.58
N MET A 246 -3.02 -6.98 -21.84
CA MET A 246 -2.49 -8.34 -21.79
C MET A 246 -2.56 -9.04 -23.16
N GLU A 247 -3.65 -8.90 -23.89
CA GLU A 247 -3.78 -9.44 -25.25
C GLU A 247 -2.72 -8.89 -26.20
N LYS A 248 -2.50 -7.57 -26.18
CA LYS A 248 -1.58 -6.89 -27.09
C LYS A 248 -0.10 -7.11 -26.76
N THR A 249 0.22 -7.51 -25.52
CA THR A 249 1.60 -7.70 -25.04
C THR A 249 1.98 -9.16 -24.82
N GLN A 250 1.06 -10.13 -24.85
CA GLN A 250 1.28 -11.55 -24.51
C GLN A 250 2.44 -12.22 -25.28
N TYR A 251 2.74 -11.81 -26.50
CA TYR A 251 3.83 -12.36 -27.31
C TYR A 251 5.15 -11.60 -27.14
N HIS A 252 5.17 -10.59 -26.26
CA HIS A 252 6.30 -9.68 -26.06
C HIS A 252 6.60 -9.51 -24.56
N GLN A 253 6.67 -10.63 -23.81
CA GLN A 253 6.90 -10.62 -22.37
C GLN A 253 8.20 -9.91 -21.96
N TRP A 254 9.19 -9.82 -22.88
CA TRP A 254 10.42 -9.08 -22.65
C TRP A 254 10.21 -7.56 -22.48
N MET A 255 9.08 -7.02 -22.94
CA MET A 255 8.77 -5.58 -22.82
C MET A 255 7.69 -5.27 -21.77
N THR A 256 7.14 -6.27 -21.07
CA THR A 256 6.08 -6.04 -20.08
C THR A 256 6.27 -7.00 -18.91
N GLN A 257 6.83 -6.50 -17.81
CA GLN A 257 7.03 -7.26 -16.58
C GLN A 257 6.00 -6.87 -15.51
N GLY A 258 5.36 -5.71 -15.65
CA GLY A 258 4.32 -5.24 -14.74
C GLY A 258 3.16 -4.57 -15.46
N LEU A 259 1.97 -4.70 -14.86
CA LEU A 259 0.77 -3.98 -15.24
C LEU A 259 0.23 -3.26 -14.02
N SER A 260 0.06 -1.94 -14.10
CA SER A 260 -0.38 -1.16 -12.95
C SER A 260 -1.89 -1.31 -12.66
N LEU A 261 -2.27 -1.00 -11.42
CA LEU A 261 -3.66 -0.91 -10.97
C LEU A 261 -3.77 0.24 -9.99
N HIS A 262 -4.67 1.20 -10.24
CA HIS A 262 -4.95 2.29 -9.32
C HIS A 262 -6.31 2.12 -8.66
N TYR A 263 -6.35 2.26 -7.35
CA TYR A 263 -7.59 2.30 -6.60
C TYR A 263 -7.48 3.14 -5.33
N TYR A 264 -8.26 4.22 -5.27
CA TYR A 264 -8.41 5.04 -4.08
C TYR A 264 -9.70 4.68 -3.32
N THR A 265 -9.58 4.59 -2.01
CA THR A 265 -10.72 4.44 -1.10
C THR A 265 -11.35 5.81 -0.83
N VAL A 266 -12.58 6.00 -1.30
CA VAL A 266 -13.37 7.22 -1.07
C VAL A 266 -14.62 6.83 -0.27
N PRO A 267 -14.86 7.38 0.94
CA PRO A 267 -15.97 6.94 1.80
C PRO A 267 -17.36 7.11 1.17
N GLY A 268 -17.59 8.23 0.49
CA GLY A 268 -18.90 8.57 -0.10
C GLY A 268 -19.27 7.78 -1.36
N GLU A 269 -20.49 7.93 -1.81
CA GLU A 269 -21.04 7.22 -2.98
C GLU A 269 -20.51 7.74 -4.33
N SER A 270 -19.89 8.91 -4.34
CA SER A 270 -19.30 9.51 -5.53
C SER A 270 -17.96 10.14 -5.23
N TRP A 271 -17.19 10.42 -6.28
CA TRP A 271 -15.90 11.08 -6.19
C TRP A 271 -15.96 12.49 -5.57
N SER A 272 -17.11 13.13 -5.62
CA SER A 272 -17.35 14.45 -5.00
C SER A 272 -17.74 14.38 -3.51
N GLN A 273 -17.86 13.19 -2.93
CA GLN A 273 -18.28 12.97 -1.53
C GLN A 273 -17.17 12.24 -0.77
N LYS A 274 -16.02 12.89 -0.65
CA LYS A 274 -14.84 12.30 -0.01
C LYS A 274 -14.92 12.32 1.51
N GLY A 275 -15.56 13.32 2.09
CA GLY A 275 -15.68 13.52 3.53
C GLY A 275 -14.39 13.99 4.20
N SER A 276 -14.52 14.49 5.43
CA SER A 276 -13.40 14.98 6.22
C SER A 276 -12.44 13.86 6.64
N ALA A 277 -11.15 14.15 6.62
CA ALA A 277 -10.12 13.24 7.12
C ALA A 277 -10.24 13.03 8.64
N ILE A 278 -10.60 14.05 9.41
CA ILE A 278 -10.61 14.01 10.88
C ILE A 278 -12.00 14.13 11.53
N GLN A 279 -12.99 14.72 10.83
CA GLN A 279 -14.35 14.90 11.35
C GLN A 279 -15.30 13.92 10.66
N PHE A 280 -15.37 12.71 11.18
CA PHE A 280 -16.20 11.63 10.63
C PHE A 280 -16.82 10.81 11.76
N ASN A 281 -17.85 10.04 11.42
CA ASN A 281 -18.60 9.19 12.34
C ASN A 281 -18.41 7.68 11.99
N GLU A 282 -19.12 6.81 12.73
CA GLU A 282 -19.03 5.36 12.54
C GLU A 282 -19.53 4.90 11.14
N LYS A 283 -20.46 5.64 10.51
CA LYS A 283 -20.90 5.31 9.14
C LYS A 283 -19.78 5.55 8.13
N ASP A 284 -19.04 6.65 8.30
CA ASP A 284 -17.89 6.95 7.44
C ASP A 284 -16.75 5.95 7.66
N TRP A 285 -16.52 5.52 8.90
CA TRP A 285 -15.58 4.45 9.24
C TRP A 285 -15.96 3.15 8.53
N HIS A 286 -17.20 2.68 8.71
CA HIS A 286 -17.70 1.45 8.10
C HIS A 286 -17.64 1.51 6.57
N ALA A 287 -18.11 2.61 5.97
CA ALA A 287 -18.07 2.82 4.52
C ALA A 287 -16.64 2.81 3.96
N THR A 288 -15.68 3.45 4.67
CA THR A 288 -14.26 3.42 4.30
C THR A 288 -13.73 2.00 4.27
N LEU A 289 -13.94 1.23 5.35
CA LEU A 289 -13.43 -0.14 5.44
C LEU A 289 -14.10 -1.08 4.44
N LYS A 290 -15.41 -0.95 4.21
CA LYS A 290 -16.12 -1.71 3.18
C LYS A 290 -15.50 -1.48 1.80
N LYS A 291 -15.18 -0.23 1.48
CA LYS A 291 -14.54 0.12 0.19
C LYS A 291 -13.07 -0.28 0.15
N THR A 292 -12.37 -0.27 1.27
CA THR A 292 -11.01 -0.81 1.36
C THR A 292 -10.97 -2.31 1.02
N LEU A 293 -11.91 -3.09 1.56
CA LEU A 293 -12.03 -4.52 1.27
C LEU A 293 -12.32 -4.84 -0.21
N ARG A 294 -12.82 -3.87 -0.99
CA ARG A 294 -12.99 -4.02 -2.43
C ARG A 294 -11.67 -4.24 -3.18
N MET A 295 -10.54 -3.81 -2.63
CA MET A 295 -9.21 -4.03 -3.23
C MET A 295 -8.97 -5.51 -3.52
N GLU A 296 -9.34 -6.41 -2.63
CA GLU A 296 -9.19 -7.85 -2.86
C GLU A 296 -9.96 -8.34 -4.08
N GLN A 297 -11.21 -7.89 -4.24
CA GLN A 297 -12.04 -8.22 -5.40
C GLN A 297 -11.45 -7.70 -6.71
N LEU A 298 -10.82 -6.51 -6.67
CA LEU A 298 -10.14 -5.93 -7.84
C LEU A 298 -8.91 -6.76 -8.21
N ILE A 299 -8.07 -7.12 -7.23
CA ILE A 299 -6.87 -7.94 -7.47
C ILE A 299 -7.28 -9.30 -8.06
N ILE A 300 -8.26 -9.98 -7.48
CA ILE A 300 -8.78 -11.27 -8.00
C ILE A 300 -9.24 -11.09 -9.45
N LYS A 301 -10.10 -10.11 -9.72
CA LYS A 301 -10.66 -9.85 -11.06
C LYS A 301 -9.56 -9.61 -12.10
N HIS A 302 -8.60 -8.74 -11.81
CA HIS A 302 -7.51 -8.46 -12.75
C HIS A 302 -6.56 -9.64 -12.89
N SER A 303 -6.25 -10.36 -11.80
CA SER A 303 -5.44 -11.58 -11.85
C SER A 303 -6.06 -12.67 -12.72
N GLU A 304 -7.38 -12.91 -12.62
CA GLU A 304 -8.10 -13.87 -13.47
C GLU A 304 -8.03 -13.51 -14.97
N ILE A 305 -8.06 -12.22 -15.29
CA ILE A 305 -7.87 -11.76 -16.67
C ILE A 305 -6.43 -11.98 -17.10
N MET A 306 -5.46 -11.60 -16.29
CA MET A 306 -4.04 -11.77 -16.57
C MET A 306 -3.68 -13.25 -16.75
N ASP A 307 -4.22 -14.17 -15.95
CA ASP A 307 -3.96 -15.62 -16.01
C ASP A 307 -4.39 -16.24 -17.38
N LYS A 308 -5.31 -15.62 -18.13
CA LYS A 308 -5.68 -16.07 -19.48
C LYS A 308 -4.54 -15.88 -20.50
N PHE A 309 -3.71 -14.86 -20.32
CA PHE A 309 -2.64 -14.47 -21.24
C PHE A 309 -1.24 -14.80 -20.70
N ASP A 310 -1.12 -14.92 -19.39
CA ASP A 310 0.12 -15.17 -18.65
C ASP A 310 -0.14 -16.17 -17.50
N PRO A 311 -0.39 -17.47 -17.83
CA PRO A 311 -0.69 -18.49 -16.84
C PRO A 311 0.49 -18.79 -15.90
N ASP A 312 1.72 -18.51 -16.32
CA ASP A 312 2.94 -18.69 -15.52
C ASP A 312 3.21 -17.52 -14.57
N ARG A 313 2.35 -16.47 -14.59
CA ARG A 313 2.41 -15.29 -13.73
C ARG A 313 3.74 -14.53 -13.78
N ASN A 314 4.31 -14.41 -14.98
CA ASN A 314 5.53 -13.64 -15.21
C ASN A 314 5.30 -12.12 -15.14
N VAL A 315 4.11 -11.65 -15.51
CA VAL A 315 3.71 -10.24 -15.42
C VAL A 315 3.14 -9.96 -14.05
N GLY A 316 3.80 -9.11 -13.27
CA GLY A 316 3.33 -8.69 -11.94
C GLY A 316 2.14 -7.72 -12.03
N LEU A 317 1.19 -7.83 -11.09
CA LEU A 317 0.22 -6.77 -10.82
C LEU A 317 0.87 -5.75 -9.89
N ILE A 318 0.90 -4.49 -10.29
CA ILE A 318 1.57 -3.40 -9.62
C ILE A 318 0.51 -2.41 -9.13
N VAL A 319 0.22 -2.39 -7.83
CA VAL A 319 -0.79 -1.46 -7.27
C VAL A 319 -0.08 -0.16 -6.90
N ASP A 320 0.35 0.60 -7.90
CA ASP A 320 1.27 1.72 -7.73
C ASP A 320 0.61 3.07 -7.41
N GLU A 321 -0.73 3.08 -7.23
CA GLU A 321 -1.47 4.13 -6.52
C GLU A 321 -2.63 3.54 -5.72
N TRP A 322 -2.58 3.70 -4.40
CA TRP A 322 -3.63 3.29 -3.48
C TRP A 322 -3.61 4.11 -2.20
N GLY A 323 -4.73 4.15 -1.51
CA GLY A 323 -4.88 4.84 -0.23
C GLY A 323 -6.24 5.51 -0.10
N ASN A 324 -6.45 6.22 1.01
CA ASN A 324 -7.63 7.03 1.24
C ASN A 324 -7.52 8.39 0.56
N TRP A 325 -8.61 8.83 -0.04
CA TRP A 325 -8.70 10.17 -0.59
C TRP A 325 -9.88 10.90 0.07
N HIS A 326 -9.56 11.78 1.01
CA HIS A 326 -10.54 12.64 1.71
C HIS A 326 -10.57 14.06 1.14
N ASP A 327 -11.48 14.88 1.63
CA ASP A 327 -11.45 16.31 1.35
C ASP A 327 -10.18 16.92 1.94
N VAL A 328 -9.63 17.92 1.25
CA VAL A 328 -8.44 18.64 1.74
C VAL A 328 -8.72 19.35 3.05
N GLU A 329 -7.70 19.49 3.89
CA GLU A 329 -7.84 20.24 5.14
C GLU A 329 -8.25 21.69 4.87
N PRO A 330 -9.23 22.20 5.62
CA PRO A 330 -9.73 23.56 5.45
C PRO A 330 -8.61 24.61 5.54
N GLY A 331 -8.64 25.58 4.62
CA GLY A 331 -7.64 26.66 4.57
C GLY A 331 -6.35 26.32 3.81
N THR A 332 -6.23 25.08 3.28
CA THR A 332 -5.13 24.70 2.39
C THR A 332 -5.50 24.88 0.91
N ASN A 333 -4.50 24.88 0.02
CA ASN A 333 -4.76 24.90 -1.42
C ASN A 333 -5.43 23.59 -1.85
N PRO A 334 -6.63 23.61 -2.44
CA PRO A 334 -7.34 22.39 -2.83
C PRO A 334 -6.55 21.51 -3.82
N GLY A 335 -5.74 22.12 -4.68
CA GLY A 335 -4.90 21.40 -5.64
C GLY A 335 -3.65 20.74 -5.01
N PHE A 336 -3.42 20.92 -3.71
CA PHE A 336 -2.28 20.30 -3.01
C PHE A 336 -2.63 18.98 -2.33
N LEU A 337 -3.91 18.63 -2.30
CA LEU A 337 -4.41 17.37 -1.74
C LEU A 337 -3.90 17.07 -0.32
N TYR A 338 -3.64 18.12 0.48
CA TYR A 338 -3.22 17.96 1.86
C TYR A 338 -4.41 17.53 2.71
N GLN A 339 -4.30 16.38 3.32
CA GLN A 339 -5.25 15.85 4.30
C GLN A 339 -4.52 15.30 5.51
N GLN A 340 -5.19 15.30 6.66
CA GLN A 340 -4.71 14.62 7.87
C GLN A 340 -4.95 13.11 7.76
N ASN A 341 -4.24 12.34 8.58
CA ASN A 341 -4.35 10.88 8.66
C ASN A 341 -4.69 10.45 10.08
N THR A 342 -5.71 9.61 10.23
CA THR A 342 -6.22 9.13 11.51
C THR A 342 -6.01 7.63 11.68
N LEU A 343 -6.53 7.06 12.78
CA LEU A 343 -6.57 5.61 12.99
C LEU A 343 -7.36 4.89 11.88
N ARG A 344 -8.35 5.56 11.23
CA ARG A 344 -9.07 5.05 10.05
C ARG A 344 -8.11 4.79 8.89
N ASP A 345 -7.17 5.69 8.66
CA ASP A 345 -6.17 5.56 7.59
C ASP A 345 -5.17 4.44 7.92
N ALA A 346 -4.76 4.31 9.18
CA ALA A 346 -3.95 3.18 9.63
C ALA A 346 -4.67 1.85 9.38
N MET A 347 -5.97 1.76 9.67
CA MET A 347 -6.77 0.55 9.41
C MET A 347 -6.87 0.25 7.91
N THR A 348 -7.11 1.26 7.08
CA THR A 348 -7.09 1.11 5.62
C THR A 348 -5.75 0.59 5.11
N ALA A 349 -4.63 1.13 5.61
CA ALA A 349 -3.30 0.66 5.24
C ALA A 349 -3.07 -0.79 5.65
N ALA A 350 -3.42 -1.15 6.90
CA ALA A 350 -3.25 -2.50 7.42
C ALA A 350 -4.06 -3.55 6.64
N VAL A 351 -5.31 -3.24 6.31
CA VAL A 351 -6.18 -4.13 5.50
C VAL A 351 -5.62 -4.31 4.09
N ASN A 352 -5.22 -3.22 3.42
CA ASN A 352 -4.64 -3.31 2.07
C ASN A 352 -3.33 -4.12 2.08
N LEU A 353 -2.42 -3.88 3.03
CA LEU A 353 -1.17 -4.63 3.15
C LEU A 353 -1.44 -6.11 3.43
N ASN A 354 -2.43 -6.45 4.27
CA ASN A 354 -2.85 -7.85 4.45
C ASN A 354 -3.37 -8.48 3.16
N ILE A 355 -4.14 -7.73 2.35
CA ILE A 355 -4.63 -8.18 1.05
C ILE A 355 -3.44 -8.42 0.10
N PHE A 356 -2.52 -7.47 -0.02
CA PHE A 356 -1.36 -7.58 -0.90
C PHE A 356 -0.45 -8.76 -0.51
N ASN A 357 -0.22 -8.98 0.80
CA ASN A 357 0.52 -10.13 1.30
C ASN A 357 -0.12 -11.46 0.87
N ARG A 358 -1.45 -11.57 1.02
CA ARG A 358 -2.20 -12.78 0.68
C ARG A 358 -2.23 -13.09 -0.81
N HIS A 359 -2.07 -12.06 -1.65
CA HIS A 359 -2.06 -12.16 -3.12
C HIS A 359 -0.66 -11.93 -3.73
N CYS A 360 0.42 -12.18 -2.97
CA CYS A 360 1.80 -11.93 -3.40
C CYS A 360 2.26 -12.80 -4.57
N GLU A 361 1.50 -13.84 -4.92
CA GLU A 361 1.75 -14.64 -6.11
C GLU A 361 1.53 -13.86 -7.41
N ARG A 362 0.69 -12.81 -7.39
CA ARG A 362 0.45 -11.91 -8.52
C ARG A 362 0.83 -10.46 -8.23
N VAL A 363 0.57 -9.95 -7.02
CA VAL A 363 0.96 -8.60 -6.61
C VAL A 363 2.45 -8.56 -6.32
N LYS A 364 3.21 -7.79 -7.09
CA LYS A 364 4.68 -7.71 -6.97
C LYS A 364 5.19 -6.38 -6.42
N MET A 365 4.36 -5.34 -6.45
CA MET A 365 4.66 -4.02 -5.92
C MET A 365 3.36 -3.31 -5.56
N ALA A 366 3.42 -2.45 -4.54
CA ALA A 366 2.37 -1.49 -4.23
C ALA A 366 2.99 -0.19 -3.71
N ASN A 367 2.47 0.96 -4.15
CA ASN A 367 3.00 2.26 -3.76
C ASN A 367 1.89 3.11 -3.17
N ILE A 368 1.96 3.35 -1.86
CA ILE A 368 0.94 4.20 -1.19
C ILE A 368 1.04 5.65 -1.67
N ALA A 369 -0.08 6.27 -1.88
CA ALA A 369 -0.20 7.66 -2.27
C ALA A 369 -0.56 8.56 -1.06
N GLN A 370 0.37 9.47 -0.61
CA GLN A 370 1.74 9.58 -1.08
C GLN A 370 2.69 9.59 0.13
N MET A 371 3.99 9.72 -0.11
CA MET A 371 4.96 9.57 0.98
C MET A 371 4.90 10.72 2.00
N VAL A 372 4.83 11.98 1.54
CA VAL A 372 4.88 13.18 2.41
C VAL A 372 3.79 14.16 2.05
N ASN A 373 3.04 14.68 3.04
CA ASN A 373 2.11 15.81 2.96
C ASN A 373 0.90 15.68 2.01
N VAL A 374 0.75 14.61 1.29
CA VAL A 374 -0.27 14.46 0.24
C VAL A 374 -1.07 13.20 0.45
N LEU A 375 -2.39 13.29 0.38
CA LEU A 375 -3.32 12.17 0.53
C LEU A 375 -3.03 11.36 1.81
N GLN A 376 -2.97 10.04 1.72
CA GLN A 376 -2.65 9.17 2.85
C GLN A 376 -1.14 9.14 3.12
N ALA A 377 -0.58 10.30 3.51
CA ALA A 377 0.84 10.45 3.74
C ALA A 377 1.32 9.72 4.99
N VAL A 378 2.50 9.11 4.93
CA VAL A 378 3.14 8.51 6.10
C VAL A 378 3.85 9.56 6.97
N ILE A 379 4.23 10.70 6.38
CA ILE A 379 4.92 11.82 7.04
C ILE A 379 4.20 13.12 6.73
N LEU A 380 4.01 13.97 7.73
CA LEU A 380 3.60 15.36 7.55
C LEU A 380 4.72 16.28 8.00
N THR A 381 4.95 17.38 7.24
CA THR A 381 5.94 18.40 7.56
C THR A 381 5.31 19.78 7.58
N ARG A 382 5.78 20.63 8.49
CA ARG A 382 5.43 22.05 8.56
C ARG A 382 6.64 22.82 9.10
N ASP A 383 7.21 23.69 8.29
CA ASP A 383 8.46 24.39 8.62
C ASP A 383 9.56 23.37 9.01
N ASP A 384 10.13 23.48 10.22
CA ASP A 384 11.14 22.57 10.75
C ASP A 384 10.54 21.36 11.51
N GLN A 385 9.21 21.27 11.62
CA GLN A 385 8.52 20.19 12.32
C GLN A 385 8.22 19.00 11.41
N LEU A 386 8.20 17.81 12.00
CA LEU A 386 7.81 16.56 11.37
C LEU A 386 6.84 15.80 12.27
N VAL A 387 5.83 15.19 11.66
CA VAL A 387 4.87 14.30 12.33
C VAL A 387 4.82 12.97 11.57
N LEU A 388 4.94 11.88 12.30
CA LEU A 388 4.72 10.52 11.80
C LEU A 388 3.25 10.17 11.96
N THR A 389 2.56 9.85 10.86
CA THR A 389 1.13 9.56 10.89
C THR A 389 0.86 8.14 11.42
N PRO A 390 -0.38 7.81 11.80
CA PRO A 390 -0.73 6.42 12.14
C PRO A 390 -0.44 5.43 11.01
N THR A 391 -0.54 5.85 9.75
CA THR A 391 -0.16 5.06 8.56
C THR A 391 1.33 4.70 8.57
N TYR A 392 2.22 5.63 8.97
CA TYR A 392 3.65 5.35 9.14
C TYR A 392 3.91 4.17 10.07
N TYR A 393 3.23 4.15 11.21
CA TYR A 393 3.43 3.10 12.22
C TYR A 393 2.93 1.74 11.74
N VAL A 394 1.91 1.69 10.88
CA VAL A 394 1.49 0.45 10.21
C VAL A 394 2.61 -0.07 9.31
N PHE A 395 3.16 0.75 8.41
CA PHE A 395 4.27 0.34 7.56
C PHE A 395 5.48 -0.13 8.37
N LYS A 396 5.86 0.62 9.42
CA LYS A 396 6.95 0.25 10.32
C LYS A 396 6.72 -1.09 11.02
N MET A 397 5.49 -1.39 11.43
CA MET A 397 5.13 -2.65 12.06
C MET A 397 5.10 -3.82 11.05
N TYR A 398 4.61 -3.56 9.83
CA TYR A 398 4.43 -4.57 8.77
C TYR A 398 5.71 -4.89 7.98
N ARG A 399 6.80 -4.11 8.14
CA ARG A 399 8.07 -4.34 7.41
C ARG A 399 8.64 -5.75 7.61
N ILE A 400 8.27 -6.43 8.68
CA ILE A 400 8.68 -7.82 8.97
C ILE A 400 8.25 -8.82 7.90
N HIS A 401 7.20 -8.50 7.12
CA HIS A 401 6.73 -9.34 6.03
C HIS A 401 7.57 -9.18 4.75
N GLN A 402 8.42 -8.16 4.67
CA GLN A 402 9.26 -7.91 3.48
C GLN A 402 10.24 -9.08 3.25
N GLY A 403 10.14 -9.73 2.10
CA GLY A 403 10.96 -10.88 1.74
C GLY A 403 10.67 -12.14 2.57
N ALA A 404 9.54 -12.19 3.29
CA ALA A 404 9.09 -13.35 4.05
C ALA A 404 8.28 -14.32 3.17
N LEU A 405 8.29 -15.59 3.52
CA LEU A 405 7.44 -16.61 2.91
C LEU A 405 6.00 -16.40 3.40
N MET A 406 5.06 -16.16 2.48
CA MET A 406 3.65 -16.00 2.80
C MET A 406 3.06 -17.32 3.30
N ILE A 407 2.38 -17.28 4.45
CA ILE A 407 1.61 -18.40 4.97
C ILE A 407 0.14 -18.19 4.60
N PRO A 408 -0.46 -19.06 3.77
CA PRO A 408 -1.89 -19.00 3.51
C PRO A 408 -2.70 -19.12 4.80
N VAL A 409 -3.77 -18.34 4.89
CA VAL A 409 -4.63 -18.31 6.09
C VAL A 409 -6.09 -18.47 5.72
N THR A 410 -6.85 -19.19 6.56
CA THR A 410 -8.32 -19.14 6.57
C THR A 410 -8.76 -18.21 7.67
N VAL A 411 -9.55 -17.20 7.32
CA VAL A 411 -10.10 -16.21 8.26
C VAL A 411 -11.58 -16.44 8.37
N GLU A 412 -12.03 -16.93 9.53
CA GLU A 412 -13.45 -17.01 9.92
C GLU A 412 -13.71 -15.82 10.87
N SER A 413 -14.58 -14.92 10.48
CA SER A 413 -14.85 -13.68 11.21
C SER A 413 -16.33 -13.54 11.52
N GLU A 414 -16.64 -13.09 12.73
CA GLU A 414 -17.96 -12.55 13.00
C GLU A 414 -18.22 -11.29 12.16
N ASP A 415 -19.48 -10.95 11.99
CA ASP A 415 -19.91 -9.78 11.24
C ASP A 415 -19.84 -8.50 12.09
N TYR A 416 -19.32 -7.42 11.50
CA TYR A 416 -19.52 -6.07 11.97
C TYR A 416 -20.68 -5.45 11.16
N ILE A 417 -21.83 -5.29 11.81
CA ILE A 417 -23.08 -4.84 11.20
C ILE A 417 -23.37 -3.40 11.63
N LEU A 418 -23.60 -2.52 10.65
CA LEU A 418 -24.03 -1.14 10.88
C LEU A 418 -25.18 -0.79 9.93
N ASP A 419 -26.32 -0.36 10.49
CA ASP A 419 -27.53 0.02 9.72
C ASP A 419 -27.98 -1.06 8.71
N GLY A 420 -27.72 -2.34 9.00
CA GLY A 420 -28.05 -3.48 8.13
C GLY A 420 -27.01 -3.78 7.04
N ASP A 421 -25.94 -3.02 6.96
CA ASP A 421 -24.78 -3.29 6.09
C ASP A 421 -23.69 -4.05 6.87
N THR A 422 -22.97 -4.95 6.21
CA THR A 422 -22.10 -5.94 6.86
C THR A 422 -20.71 -5.95 6.25
N ILE A 423 -19.70 -5.96 7.13
CA ILE A 423 -18.30 -6.28 6.80
C ILE A 423 -17.76 -7.29 7.83
N PRO A 424 -16.67 -8.02 7.56
CA PRO A 424 -16.04 -8.85 8.58
C PRO A 424 -15.50 -7.98 9.73
N SER A 425 -15.57 -8.47 10.97
CA SER A 425 -14.98 -7.81 12.14
C SER A 425 -13.45 -7.94 12.16
N MET A 426 -12.89 -8.97 11.49
CA MET A 426 -11.46 -9.28 11.50
C MET A 426 -10.88 -9.38 10.10
N HIS A 427 -9.65 -8.90 9.94
CA HIS A 427 -8.83 -9.12 8.75
C HIS A 427 -7.39 -9.50 9.14
N ALA A 428 -6.74 -10.39 8.38
CA ALA A 428 -5.42 -10.88 8.76
C ALA A 428 -4.55 -11.30 7.57
N SER A 429 -3.23 -11.32 7.79
CA SER A 429 -2.26 -12.04 6.97
C SER A 429 -1.16 -12.65 7.84
N ALA A 430 -0.44 -13.65 7.30
CA ALA A 430 0.66 -14.28 8.00
C ALA A 430 1.84 -14.55 7.08
N SER A 431 3.05 -14.59 7.65
CA SER A 431 4.27 -14.95 6.95
C SER A 431 5.27 -15.62 7.87
N SER A 432 6.27 -16.28 7.30
CA SER A 432 7.41 -16.81 8.06
C SER A 432 8.74 -16.31 7.50
N LYS A 433 9.65 -15.98 8.41
CA LYS A 433 11.02 -15.58 8.07
C LYS A 433 11.95 -15.96 9.23
N ASP A 434 13.07 -16.59 8.92
CA ASP A 434 14.12 -16.94 9.91
C ASP A 434 13.60 -17.71 11.15
N GLY A 435 12.65 -18.63 10.95
CA GLY A 435 12.05 -19.43 12.02
C GLY A 435 11.01 -18.69 12.88
N VAL A 436 10.62 -17.48 12.49
CA VAL A 436 9.57 -16.68 13.16
C VAL A 436 8.34 -16.61 12.26
N VAL A 437 7.18 -16.91 12.82
CA VAL A 437 5.88 -16.68 12.19
C VAL A 437 5.38 -15.31 12.64
N ASN A 438 5.07 -14.46 11.68
CA ASN A 438 4.54 -13.12 11.88
C ASN A 438 3.08 -13.09 11.44
N ILE A 439 2.19 -12.65 12.31
CA ILE A 439 0.74 -12.59 12.07
C ILE A 439 0.30 -11.15 12.31
N THR A 440 -0.27 -10.53 11.29
CA THR A 440 -0.89 -9.21 11.41
C THR A 440 -2.41 -9.33 11.39
N LEU A 441 -3.06 -8.73 12.38
CA LEU A 441 -4.49 -8.82 12.65
C LEU A 441 -5.07 -7.41 12.78
N CYS A 442 -6.27 -7.23 12.23
CA CYS A 442 -7.03 -5.99 12.35
C CYS A 442 -8.40 -6.29 12.97
N ASN A 443 -8.77 -5.59 14.05
CA ASN A 443 -10.15 -5.54 14.51
C ASN A 443 -10.83 -4.32 13.87
N LEU A 444 -11.73 -4.57 12.92
CA LEU A 444 -12.41 -3.54 12.13
C LEU A 444 -13.58 -2.89 12.89
N ASN A 445 -14.06 -3.53 13.97
CA ASN A 445 -15.14 -2.99 14.78
C ASN A 445 -14.63 -1.85 15.69
N PRO A 446 -15.16 -0.63 15.57
CA PRO A 446 -14.65 0.51 16.34
C PRO A 446 -15.08 0.52 17.81
N GLY A 447 -16.12 -0.23 18.17
CA GLY A 447 -16.73 -0.21 19.50
C GLY A 447 -16.59 -1.51 20.31
N LYS A 448 -16.21 -2.64 19.66
CA LYS A 448 -16.23 -3.96 20.29
C LYS A 448 -14.85 -4.64 20.21
N PRO A 449 -14.26 -5.08 21.32
CA PRO A 449 -13.14 -6.02 21.26
C PRO A 449 -13.61 -7.37 20.73
N ILE A 450 -12.71 -8.15 20.14
CA ILE A 450 -12.99 -9.48 19.61
C ILE A 450 -11.99 -10.50 20.13
N SER A 451 -12.48 -11.69 20.47
CA SER A 451 -11.63 -12.84 20.79
C SER A 451 -11.31 -13.60 19.51
N VAL A 452 -10.04 -13.93 19.30
CA VAL A 452 -9.55 -14.63 18.12
C VAL A 452 -8.86 -15.92 18.54
N GLU A 453 -9.30 -17.04 17.98
CA GLU A 453 -8.62 -18.33 18.08
C GLU A 453 -7.63 -18.47 16.91
N ILE A 454 -6.35 -18.58 17.22
CA ILE A 454 -5.29 -18.84 16.23
C ILE A 454 -5.01 -20.33 16.27
N GLU A 455 -5.29 -21.02 15.16
CA GLU A 455 -5.02 -22.43 14.98
C GLU A 455 -3.85 -22.65 14.02
N TYR A 456 -2.99 -23.59 14.35
CA TYR A 456 -1.90 -24.06 13.49
C TYR A 456 -1.73 -25.56 13.67
N SER A 457 -1.49 -26.25 12.56
CA SER A 457 -1.25 -27.69 12.56
C SER A 457 0.23 -27.98 12.76
N GLU A 458 0.53 -28.97 13.64
CA GLU A 458 1.80 -29.71 13.75
C GLU A 458 3.03 -29.01 14.37
N LEU A 459 2.99 -27.72 14.74
CA LEU A 459 4.14 -27.05 15.34
C LEU A 459 3.79 -26.50 16.73
N ASP A 460 4.66 -26.74 17.71
CA ASP A 460 4.61 -26.00 18.98
C ASP A 460 5.21 -24.61 18.75
N PHE A 461 4.44 -23.57 18.93
CA PHE A 461 4.92 -22.20 18.87
C PHE A 461 5.10 -21.63 20.27
N ILE A 462 6.07 -20.73 20.39
CA ILE A 462 6.34 -19.95 21.60
C ILE A 462 6.11 -18.47 21.25
N PRO A 463 5.34 -17.68 22.03
CA PRO A 463 5.25 -16.24 21.79
C PRO A 463 6.63 -15.60 21.92
N ALA A 464 7.01 -14.84 20.89
CA ALA A 464 8.20 -14.02 20.97
C ALA A 464 7.84 -12.64 21.53
N ASP A 465 6.99 -11.91 20.82
CA ASP A 465 6.51 -10.59 21.23
C ASP A 465 5.22 -10.23 20.46
N GLY A 466 4.56 -9.16 20.94
CA GLY A 466 3.41 -8.55 20.28
C GLY A 466 3.51 -7.03 20.27
N SER A 467 2.92 -6.44 19.25
CA SER A 467 2.82 -4.98 19.09
C SER A 467 1.42 -4.58 18.67
N ILE A 468 0.98 -3.38 19.07
CA ILE A 468 -0.35 -2.87 18.77
C ILE A 468 -0.31 -1.39 18.41
N ILE A 469 -1.20 -1.01 17.49
CA ILE A 469 -1.62 0.36 17.23
C ILE A 469 -3.12 0.41 17.51
N HIS A 470 -3.53 1.24 18.45
CA HIS A 470 -4.95 1.50 18.76
C HIS A 470 -5.12 2.89 19.35
N GLY A 471 -6.34 3.40 19.35
CA GLY A 471 -6.70 4.69 19.92
C GLY A 471 -7.96 4.62 20.78
N GLU A 472 -8.25 5.70 21.51
CA GLU A 472 -9.50 5.82 22.27
C GLU A 472 -10.68 6.03 21.33
N THR A 473 -10.50 6.86 20.28
CA THR A 473 -11.51 7.15 19.26
C THR A 473 -11.04 6.76 17.86
N MET A 474 -11.97 6.67 16.93
CA MET A 474 -11.69 6.42 15.50
C MET A 474 -10.91 7.57 14.85
N ASN A 475 -11.07 8.77 15.40
CA ASN A 475 -10.56 10.03 14.86
C ASN A 475 -9.18 10.38 15.43
N ASP A 476 -8.64 9.56 16.34
CA ASP A 476 -7.31 9.80 16.92
C ASP A 476 -6.25 9.87 15.81
N HIS A 477 -5.38 10.84 15.94
CA HIS A 477 -4.31 11.11 14.98
C HIS A 477 -3.14 11.85 15.63
N ASN A 478 -2.02 11.84 14.95
CA ASN A 478 -0.87 12.64 15.32
C ASN A 478 -0.90 13.97 14.57
N ASP A 479 -0.64 15.06 15.26
CA ASP A 479 -0.52 16.39 14.69
C ASP A 479 0.70 17.15 15.25
N PHE A 480 0.94 18.35 14.75
CA PHE A 480 2.08 19.17 15.18
C PHE A 480 2.01 19.65 16.63
N GLY A 481 0.85 19.55 17.29
CA GLY A 481 0.67 19.81 18.71
C GLY A 481 0.82 18.56 19.58
N GLN A 482 0.53 17.39 18.99
CA GLN A 482 0.60 16.07 19.63
C GLN A 482 1.20 15.03 18.67
N PRO A 483 2.50 15.09 18.39
CA PRO A 483 3.13 14.28 17.35
C PRO A 483 3.22 12.77 17.66
N GLU A 484 2.97 12.37 18.90
CA GLU A 484 3.08 10.99 19.40
C GLU A 484 1.79 10.48 20.08
N ALA A 485 0.63 11.06 19.76
CA ALA A 485 -0.66 10.63 20.33
C ALA A 485 -0.97 9.15 20.01
N LEU A 486 -0.58 8.70 18.82
CA LEU A 486 -0.63 7.29 18.39
C LEU A 486 0.77 6.84 17.99
N ASN A 487 1.18 5.67 18.49
CA ASN A 487 2.43 5.02 18.11
C ASN A 487 2.31 3.50 18.31
N ILE A 488 3.37 2.74 18.00
CA ILE A 488 3.43 1.30 18.27
C ILE A 488 3.64 1.09 19.77
N GLN A 489 2.73 0.33 20.42
CA GLN A 489 2.81 -0.07 21.82
C GLN A 489 3.07 -1.57 21.94
N PRO A 490 3.69 -2.05 23.05
CA PRO A 490 3.76 -3.48 23.34
C PRO A 490 2.35 -4.07 23.48
N PHE A 491 2.16 -5.27 22.93
CA PHE A 491 0.93 -6.05 23.08
C PHE A 491 1.24 -7.32 23.89
N ALA A 492 0.58 -7.46 25.05
CA ALA A 492 0.81 -8.60 25.95
C ALA A 492 0.19 -9.87 25.36
N LEU A 493 1.01 -10.89 25.13
CA LEU A 493 0.57 -12.18 24.64
C LEU A 493 0.30 -13.14 25.83
N PRO A 494 -0.87 -13.81 25.89
CA PRO A 494 -1.18 -14.78 26.93
C PRO A 494 -0.18 -15.94 26.98
N GLN A 495 0.00 -16.54 28.17
CA GLN A 495 0.84 -17.70 28.43
C GLN A 495 0.04 -18.78 29.18
N PRO A 496 0.23 -20.10 28.96
CA PRO A 496 1.06 -20.74 27.93
C PRO A 496 0.35 -20.79 26.58
N ILE A 497 1.12 -20.94 25.52
CA ILE A 497 0.56 -21.18 24.18
C ILE A 497 0.17 -22.63 24.05
N ARG A 498 -1.09 -22.87 23.70
CA ARG A 498 -1.60 -24.15 23.23
C ARG A 498 -2.49 -23.90 22.04
N SER A 499 -2.45 -24.74 21.04
CA SER A 499 -3.41 -24.66 19.94
C SER A 499 -4.79 -25.17 20.42
N PRO A 500 -5.88 -24.44 20.19
CA PRO A 500 -5.93 -23.09 19.64
C PRO A 500 -5.37 -22.04 20.63
N TYR A 501 -4.65 -21.04 20.09
CA TYR A 501 -4.12 -19.93 20.86
C TYR A 501 -5.09 -18.76 20.83
N VAL A 502 -5.61 -18.37 21.99
CA VAL A 502 -6.65 -17.33 22.08
C VAL A 502 -6.06 -15.99 22.51
N ILE A 503 -6.33 -14.95 21.71
CA ILE A 503 -5.97 -13.57 22.04
C ILE A 503 -7.22 -12.67 21.96
N GLU A 504 -7.21 -11.57 22.69
CA GLU A 504 -8.25 -10.54 22.61
C GLU A 504 -7.71 -9.30 21.89
N LEU A 505 -8.33 -8.94 20.76
CA LEU A 505 -8.00 -7.73 20.01
C LEU A 505 -8.90 -6.58 20.50
N PRO A 506 -8.33 -5.49 21.03
CA PRO A 506 -9.08 -4.28 21.33
C PRO A 506 -9.87 -3.78 20.11
N ALA A 507 -10.95 -3.07 20.35
CA ALA A 507 -11.70 -2.42 19.27
C ALA A 507 -10.78 -1.50 18.44
N LYS A 508 -11.02 -1.39 17.12
CA LYS A 508 -10.26 -0.51 16.21
C LYS A 508 -8.73 -0.63 16.34
N SER A 509 -8.22 -1.85 16.37
CA SER A 509 -6.78 -2.10 16.59
C SER A 509 -6.12 -2.80 15.41
N VAL A 510 -4.83 -2.52 15.23
CA VAL A 510 -3.92 -3.27 14.35
C VAL A 510 -2.88 -3.93 15.25
N VAL A 511 -2.81 -5.25 15.20
CA VAL A 511 -1.96 -6.06 16.09
C VAL A 511 -1.00 -6.91 15.26
N LEU A 512 0.26 -6.94 15.70
CA LEU A 512 1.28 -7.89 15.26
C LEU A 512 1.49 -8.91 16.38
N VAL A 513 1.43 -10.19 16.04
CA VAL A 513 1.83 -11.31 16.88
C VAL A 513 3.02 -12.01 16.25
N ARG A 514 4.08 -12.23 17.01
CA ARG A 514 5.25 -12.96 16.56
C ARG A 514 5.40 -14.24 17.37
N LEU A 515 5.53 -15.36 16.66
CA LEU A 515 5.65 -16.70 17.25
C LEU A 515 6.96 -17.34 16.75
N THR A 516 7.74 -17.90 17.66
CA THR A 516 8.91 -18.72 17.28
C THR A 516 8.53 -20.19 17.26
N VAL A 517 9.06 -20.94 16.32
CA VAL A 517 8.87 -22.40 16.28
C VAL A 517 9.62 -23.00 17.47
N GLY A 518 8.89 -23.72 18.34
CA GLY A 518 9.45 -24.48 19.44
C GLY A 518 10.36 -25.59 18.88
N GLY A 519 11.57 -25.71 19.41
CA GLY A 519 12.56 -26.72 19.00
C GLY A 519 12.20 -28.13 19.47
#